data_de0e2b2eae9664dcfe4eb4a612c5db52
#
_entry.id   de0e2b2eae9664dcfe4eb4a612c5db52
#
_cell.length_a   1.000
_cell.length_b   1.000
_cell.length_c   1.000
_cell.angle_alpha   90.00
_cell.angle_beta   90.00
_cell.angle_gamma   90.00
#
_symmetry.space_group_name_H-M   'P 1'
#
loop_
_entity.id
_entity.type
_entity.pdbx_description
1 polymer ?
#
loop_
_entity_poly.entity_id
_entity_poly.type
_entity_poly.pdbx_seq_one_letter_code
_entity_poly.pdbx_strand_id
1 'polypeptide(L)'
;QDLVVSSWKERLIAERMHQKAAHIQQLLQQTNRHWEEVFWQLTARNFGLPQNSEVFEAVAKTISVTLLAKHKHQIHQLEALLLGQAGLLEQQFTDEYAVMLQKEYRYLKKKYQLHTIHGTLKFLRMRPSNFPTLRLAQLAMLVHQSSHLFSKVLEAGSVSQIKKMLNVTANDFWHTHYTLTEASPYRAKNLGTSMVNNLLINTIIPLLFEYAAEHGEQRVQQKAIEWLRQLPKENNRITRLWEESHTVHNNAHDSQALLYLKKNYCDAKRCLQCAVGNAILKRT
;
A
#
# COMPACT_ATOMS: atom_id res chain seq x y z
N GLN A 1 15.23 16.03 27.48
CA GLN A 1 16.15 15.23 26.64
C GLN A 1 15.33 14.18 25.90
N ASP A 2 15.47 14.10 24.56
CA ASP A 2 14.71 13.15 23.75
C ASP A 2 14.97 11.70 24.24
N LEU A 3 13.90 10.97 24.58
CA LEU A 3 14.01 9.59 25.08
C LEU A 3 14.50 8.62 24.00
N VAL A 4 14.24 8.93 22.72
CA VAL A 4 14.63 8.10 21.58
C VAL A 4 15.60 8.86 20.70
N VAL A 5 16.90 8.71 20.98
CA VAL A 5 17.96 9.40 20.25
C VAL A 5 18.04 8.99 18.77
N SER A 6 18.63 9.85 17.96
CA SER A 6 18.70 9.65 16.49
C SER A 6 19.32 8.32 16.09
N SER A 7 20.45 7.92 16.71
CA SER A 7 21.09 6.64 16.40
C SER A 7 20.22 5.42 16.66
N TRP A 8 19.33 5.52 17.66
CA TRP A 8 18.35 4.46 17.91
C TRP A 8 17.24 4.44 16.87
N LYS A 9 16.77 5.59 16.39
CA LYS A 9 15.81 5.67 15.28
C LYS A 9 16.39 5.04 14.01
N GLU A 10 17.65 5.29 13.68
CA GLU A 10 18.34 4.66 12.54
C GLU A 10 18.34 3.12 12.65
N ARG A 11 18.69 2.60 13.81
CA ARG A 11 18.67 1.15 14.06
C ARG A 11 17.25 0.57 13.90
N LEU A 12 16.23 1.21 14.47
CA LEU A 12 14.84 0.78 14.35
C LEU A 12 14.35 0.77 12.91
N ILE A 13 14.78 1.74 12.09
CA ILE A 13 14.47 1.76 10.65
C ILE A 13 15.17 0.61 9.92
N ALA A 14 16.44 0.33 10.24
CA ALA A 14 17.14 -0.82 9.65
C ALA A 14 16.42 -2.14 9.98
N GLU A 15 16.04 -2.36 11.25
CA GLU A 15 15.27 -3.53 11.68
C GLU A 15 13.90 -3.62 10.96
N ARG A 16 13.22 -2.46 10.79
CA ARG A 16 11.96 -2.39 10.04
C ARG A 16 12.15 -2.78 8.57
N MET A 17 13.21 -2.31 7.92
CA MET A 17 13.50 -2.68 6.53
C MET A 17 13.78 -4.18 6.40
N HIS A 18 14.55 -4.77 7.30
CA HIS A 18 14.75 -6.22 7.36
C HIS A 18 13.43 -7.00 7.53
N GLN A 19 12.53 -6.53 8.39
CA GLN A 19 11.23 -7.16 8.56
C GLN A 19 10.39 -7.09 7.28
N LYS A 20 10.44 -5.96 6.56
CA LYS A 20 9.76 -5.81 5.26
C LYS A 20 10.41 -6.67 4.16
N ALA A 21 11.73 -6.76 4.16
CA ALA A 21 12.49 -7.58 3.23
C ALA A 21 12.06 -9.05 3.27
N ALA A 22 11.81 -9.62 4.44
CA ALA A 22 11.38 -11.01 4.59
C ALA A 22 10.10 -11.32 3.78
N HIS A 23 9.10 -10.43 3.83
CA HIS A 23 7.88 -10.59 3.03
C HIS A 23 8.13 -10.39 1.53
N ILE A 24 8.96 -9.41 1.15
CA ILE A 24 9.35 -9.17 -0.25
C ILE A 24 10.05 -10.39 -0.82
N GLN A 25 10.99 -10.98 -0.10
CA GLN A 25 11.72 -12.19 -0.53
C GLN A 25 10.78 -13.39 -0.70
N GLN A 26 9.80 -13.56 0.20
CA GLN A 26 8.78 -14.60 0.05
C GLN A 26 7.98 -14.41 -1.25
N LEU A 27 7.58 -13.19 -1.58
CA LEU A 27 6.87 -12.89 -2.84
C LEU A 27 7.77 -13.10 -4.06
N LEU A 28 9.04 -12.72 -4.00
CA LEU A 28 10.02 -12.96 -5.07
C LEU A 28 10.18 -14.46 -5.38
N GLN A 29 10.25 -15.30 -4.34
CA GLN A 29 10.26 -16.76 -4.52
C GLN A 29 9.00 -17.27 -5.22
N GLN A 30 7.81 -16.75 -4.85
CA GLN A 30 6.54 -17.15 -5.45
C GLN A 30 6.35 -16.66 -6.88
N THR A 31 7.04 -15.60 -7.29
CA THR A 31 6.91 -14.95 -8.61
C THR A 31 8.12 -15.20 -9.51
N ASN A 32 8.95 -16.20 -9.23
CA ASN A 32 10.20 -16.46 -9.98
C ASN A 32 11.07 -15.20 -10.11
N ARG A 33 11.20 -14.43 -9.01
CA ARG A 33 11.98 -13.19 -8.91
C ARG A 33 11.50 -12.07 -9.85
N HIS A 34 10.22 -12.05 -10.16
CA HIS A 34 9.62 -11.03 -11.02
C HIS A 34 9.23 -9.78 -10.21
N TRP A 35 10.12 -8.78 -10.16
CA TRP A 35 9.96 -7.57 -9.35
C TRP A 35 8.69 -6.76 -9.64
N GLU A 36 8.25 -6.68 -10.90
CA GLU A 36 7.02 -5.97 -11.27
C GLU A 36 5.77 -6.68 -10.68
N GLU A 37 5.76 -8.03 -10.64
CA GLU A 37 4.70 -8.80 -9.97
C GLU A 37 4.69 -8.56 -8.47
N VAL A 38 5.86 -8.56 -7.83
CA VAL A 38 5.97 -8.27 -6.39
C VAL A 38 5.49 -6.85 -6.10
N PHE A 39 5.90 -5.87 -6.92
CA PHE A 39 5.44 -4.49 -6.81
C PHE A 39 3.91 -4.40 -6.94
N TRP A 40 3.32 -5.08 -7.92
CA TRP A 40 1.88 -5.16 -8.11
C TRP A 40 1.16 -5.71 -6.88
N GLN A 41 1.59 -6.86 -6.37
CA GLN A 41 0.97 -7.52 -5.22
C GLN A 41 1.07 -6.68 -3.94
N LEU A 42 2.22 -6.07 -3.67
CA LEU A 42 2.41 -5.18 -2.52
C LEU A 42 1.62 -3.87 -2.65
N THR A 43 1.53 -3.31 -3.87
CA THR A 43 0.71 -2.13 -4.12
C THR A 43 -0.75 -2.44 -3.84
N ALA A 44 -1.30 -3.51 -4.40
CA ALA A 44 -2.66 -3.95 -4.13
C ALA A 44 -2.88 -4.19 -2.63
N ARG A 45 -1.99 -4.92 -1.95
CA ARG A 45 -2.05 -5.15 -0.51
C ARG A 45 -2.23 -3.85 0.28
N ASN A 46 -1.44 -2.82 -0.05
CA ASN A 46 -1.51 -1.55 0.66
C ASN A 46 -2.73 -0.71 0.27
N PHE A 47 -3.30 -0.86 -0.93
CA PHE A 47 -4.60 -0.29 -1.29
C PHE A 47 -5.74 -0.85 -0.43
N GLY A 48 -5.66 -2.11 0.01
CA GLY A 48 -6.60 -2.74 0.92
C GLY A 48 -6.61 -2.16 2.33
N LEU A 49 -5.63 -1.30 2.69
CA LEU A 49 -5.44 -0.83 4.06
C LEU A 49 -5.31 -2.00 5.05
N PRO A 50 -5.12 -1.80 6.35
CA PRO A 50 -4.97 -2.94 7.28
C PRO A 50 -6.17 -3.88 7.29
N GLN A 51 -7.38 -3.38 7.04
CA GLN A 51 -8.61 -4.16 7.15
C GLN A 51 -8.81 -5.18 6.02
N ASN A 52 -8.36 -4.85 4.80
CA ASN A 52 -8.58 -5.64 3.59
C ASN A 52 -7.28 -6.03 2.86
N SER A 53 -6.11 -5.80 3.48
CA SER A 53 -4.81 -5.99 2.85
C SER A 53 -4.59 -7.40 2.30
N GLU A 54 -5.03 -8.43 3.04
CA GLU A 54 -4.86 -9.83 2.64
C GLU A 54 -5.75 -10.19 1.44
N VAL A 55 -6.99 -9.70 1.42
CA VAL A 55 -7.91 -9.94 0.30
C VAL A 55 -7.40 -9.24 -0.96
N PHE A 56 -6.93 -8.00 -0.85
CA PHE A 56 -6.36 -7.27 -1.99
C PHE A 56 -5.09 -7.93 -2.54
N GLU A 57 -4.21 -8.44 -1.68
CA GLU A 57 -3.04 -9.21 -2.12
C GLU A 57 -3.46 -10.50 -2.81
N ALA A 58 -4.46 -11.21 -2.26
CA ALA A 58 -4.99 -12.42 -2.87
C ALA A 58 -5.61 -12.14 -4.25
N VAL A 59 -6.37 -11.03 -4.40
CA VAL A 59 -6.86 -10.57 -5.72
C VAL A 59 -5.70 -10.36 -6.68
N ALA A 60 -4.66 -9.65 -6.26
CA ALA A 60 -3.50 -9.36 -7.09
C ALA A 60 -2.75 -10.62 -7.55
N LYS A 61 -2.66 -11.64 -6.70
CA LYS A 61 -2.03 -12.93 -7.03
C LYS A 61 -2.76 -13.70 -8.12
N THR A 62 -4.06 -13.45 -8.33
CA THR A 62 -4.84 -14.09 -9.41
C THR A 62 -4.81 -13.33 -10.73
N ILE A 63 -4.35 -12.09 -10.73
CA ILE A 63 -4.30 -11.20 -11.89
C ILE A 63 -2.86 -10.74 -12.11
N SER A 64 -2.14 -11.41 -13.02
CA SER A 64 -0.75 -11.08 -13.31
C SER A 64 -0.60 -9.70 -13.98
N VAL A 65 0.58 -9.09 -13.85
CA VAL A 65 0.91 -7.84 -14.58
C VAL A 65 0.78 -8.00 -16.09
N THR A 66 1.05 -9.17 -16.63
CA THR A 66 0.85 -9.49 -18.06
C THR A 66 -0.64 -9.43 -18.44
N LEU A 67 -1.53 -9.93 -17.58
CA LEU A 67 -2.96 -9.84 -17.81
C LEU A 67 -3.45 -8.39 -17.72
N LEU A 68 -3.00 -7.65 -16.74
CA LEU A 68 -3.30 -6.21 -16.61
C LEU A 68 -2.85 -5.41 -17.83
N ALA A 69 -1.65 -5.68 -18.34
CA ALA A 69 -1.11 -5.01 -19.52
C ALA A 69 -1.98 -5.21 -20.78
N LYS A 70 -2.57 -6.40 -20.97
CA LYS A 70 -3.50 -6.68 -22.08
C LYS A 70 -4.77 -5.83 -22.05
N HIS A 71 -5.20 -5.42 -20.87
CA HIS A 71 -6.45 -4.67 -20.65
C HIS A 71 -6.22 -3.21 -20.24
N LYS A 72 -4.95 -2.78 -20.21
CA LYS A 72 -4.54 -1.47 -19.71
C LYS A 72 -5.34 -0.30 -20.29
N HIS A 73 -5.66 -0.32 -21.58
CA HIS A 73 -6.35 0.78 -22.26
C HIS A 73 -7.88 0.77 -22.08
N GLN A 74 -8.42 -0.20 -21.37
CA GLN A 74 -9.85 -0.38 -21.14
C GLN A 74 -10.16 -0.38 -19.64
N ILE A 75 -10.41 0.82 -19.10
CA ILE A 75 -10.63 0.99 -17.65
C ILE A 75 -11.76 0.10 -17.12
N HIS A 76 -12.84 -0.08 -17.87
CA HIS A 76 -13.95 -0.94 -17.46
C HIS A 76 -13.54 -2.42 -17.32
N GLN A 77 -12.62 -2.90 -18.16
CA GLN A 77 -12.11 -4.26 -18.06
C GLN A 77 -11.19 -4.43 -16.84
N LEU A 78 -10.38 -3.42 -16.54
CA LEU A 78 -9.57 -3.43 -15.31
C LEU A 78 -10.43 -3.39 -14.06
N GLU A 79 -11.45 -2.53 -14.02
CA GLU A 79 -12.40 -2.49 -12.91
C GLU A 79 -13.19 -3.81 -12.79
N ALA A 80 -13.66 -4.36 -13.89
CA ALA A 80 -14.35 -5.65 -13.91
C ALA A 80 -13.46 -6.79 -13.38
N LEU A 81 -12.19 -6.85 -13.78
CA LEU A 81 -11.22 -7.83 -13.27
C LEU A 81 -11.04 -7.70 -11.76
N LEU A 82 -10.74 -6.49 -11.27
CA LEU A 82 -10.42 -6.29 -9.86
C LEU A 82 -11.63 -6.47 -8.95
N LEU A 83 -12.76 -5.84 -9.29
CA LEU A 83 -14.00 -5.94 -8.51
C LEU A 83 -14.58 -7.36 -8.58
N GLY A 84 -14.51 -7.99 -9.75
CA GLY A 84 -15.02 -9.34 -9.94
C GLY A 84 -14.20 -10.39 -9.21
N GLN A 85 -12.86 -10.32 -9.28
CA GLN A 85 -12.00 -11.24 -8.53
C GLN A 85 -12.16 -11.07 -7.02
N ALA A 86 -12.46 -9.86 -6.56
CA ALA A 86 -12.78 -9.58 -5.17
C ALA A 86 -14.20 -10.03 -4.72
N GLY A 87 -14.98 -10.66 -5.61
CA GLY A 87 -16.34 -11.14 -5.31
C GLY A 87 -17.42 -10.04 -5.26
N LEU A 88 -17.08 -8.80 -5.65
CA LEU A 88 -18.00 -7.66 -5.55
C LEU A 88 -19.02 -7.57 -6.69
N LEU A 89 -18.92 -8.42 -7.71
CA LEU A 89 -19.83 -8.46 -8.86
C LEU A 89 -20.75 -9.70 -8.86
N GLU A 90 -20.90 -10.39 -7.73
CA GLU A 90 -21.71 -11.63 -7.67
C GLU A 90 -23.21 -11.38 -7.40
N GLN A 91 -23.56 -10.23 -6.82
CA GLN A 91 -24.94 -9.86 -6.52
C GLN A 91 -25.69 -9.32 -7.75
N GLN A 92 -27.02 -9.17 -7.64
CA GLN A 92 -27.81 -8.49 -8.68
C GLN A 92 -27.67 -6.99 -8.57
N PHE A 93 -27.56 -6.30 -9.71
CA PHE A 93 -27.47 -4.85 -9.81
C PHE A 93 -28.60 -4.30 -10.69
N THR A 94 -29.06 -3.11 -10.35
CA THR A 94 -30.00 -2.30 -11.15
C THR A 94 -29.29 -1.20 -11.92
N ASP A 95 -28.13 -0.77 -11.46
CA ASP A 95 -27.32 0.25 -12.10
C ASP A 95 -26.65 -0.30 -13.36
N GLU A 96 -26.77 0.44 -14.48
CA GLU A 96 -26.28 0.01 -15.80
C GLU A 96 -24.76 -0.19 -15.82
N TYR A 97 -24.02 0.65 -15.09
CA TYR A 97 -22.56 0.53 -15.00
C TYR A 97 -22.15 -0.75 -14.29
N ALA A 98 -22.77 -1.04 -13.15
CA ALA A 98 -22.50 -2.26 -12.39
C ALA A 98 -22.88 -3.52 -13.19
N VAL A 99 -24.01 -3.50 -13.92
CA VAL A 99 -24.44 -4.57 -14.83
C VAL A 99 -23.43 -4.76 -15.97
N MET A 100 -22.93 -3.67 -16.55
CA MET A 100 -21.89 -3.71 -17.57
C MET A 100 -20.60 -4.37 -17.05
N LEU A 101 -20.10 -3.95 -15.88
CA LEU A 101 -18.92 -4.55 -15.25
C LEU A 101 -19.11 -6.04 -14.95
N GLN A 102 -20.32 -6.44 -14.54
CA GLN A 102 -20.66 -7.84 -14.26
C GLN A 102 -20.60 -8.69 -15.54
N LYS A 103 -21.13 -8.18 -16.67
CA LYS A 103 -21.08 -8.86 -17.99
C LYS A 103 -19.63 -9.00 -18.46
N GLU A 104 -18.86 -7.91 -18.36
CA GLU A 104 -17.45 -7.88 -18.73
C GLU A 104 -16.62 -8.87 -17.90
N TYR A 105 -16.83 -8.90 -16.59
CA TYR A 105 -16.14 -9.86 -15.73
C TYR A 105 -16.47 -11.31 -16.06
N ARG A 106 -17.75 -11.65 -16.33
CA ARG A 106 -18.12 -13.01 -16.73
C ARG A 106 -17.37 -13.45 -18.00
N TYR A 107 -17.25 -12.56 -18.98
CA TYR A 107 -16.49 -12.82 -20.21
C TYR A 107 -15.01 -13.04 -19.90
N LEU A 108 -14.37 -12.12 -19.15
CA LEU A 108 -12.95 -12.19 -18.80
C LEU A 108 -12.64 -13.41 -17.92
N LYS A 109 -13.50 -13.71 -16.95
CA LYS A 109 -13.40 -14.89 -16.09
C LYS A 109 -13.34 -16.17 -16.92
N LYS A 110 -14.25 -16.32 -17.90
CA LYS A 110 -14.26 -17.48 -18.81
C LYS A 110 -13.03 -17.51 -19.71
N LYS A 111 -12.68 -16.37 -20.31
CA LYS A 111 -11.55 -16.24 -21.24
C LYS A 111 -10.20 -16.62 -20.61
N TYR A 112 -9.98 -16.23 -19.36
CA TYR A 112 -8.72 -16.43 -18.64
C TYR A 112 -8.80 -17.52 -17.56
N GLN A 113 -9.91 -18.25 -17.48
CA GLN A 113 -10.14 -19.32 -16.50
C GLN A 113 -9.89 -18.87 -15.05
N LEU A 114 -10.34 -17.64 -14.73
CA LEU A 114 -10.13 -17.05 -13.42
C LEU A 114 -11.09 -17.67 -12.38
N HIS A 115 -10.58 -17.82 -11.16
CA HIS A 115 -11.38 -18.26 -10.01
C HIS A 115 -11.54 -17.10 -9.03
N THR A 116 -12.78 -16.69 -8.77
CA THR A 116 -13.09 -15.63 -7.81
C THR A 116 -12.57 -16.01 -6.42
N ILE A 117 -12.00 -15.04 -5.72
CA ILE A 117 -11.48 -15.28 -4.38
C ILE A 117 -12.64 -15.25 -3.37
N HIS A 118 -12.70 -16.25 -2.51
CA HIS A 118 -13.65 -16.31 -1.39
C HIS A 118 -13.05 -15.60 -0.17
N GLY A 119 -12.92 -14.27 -0.24
CA GLY A 119 -12.45 -13.43 0.85
C GLY A 119 -13.53 -12.44 1.28
N THR A 120 -13.73 -12.26 2.59
CA THR A 120 -14.71 -11.29 3.09
C THR A 120 -14.09 -9.90 3.15
N LEU A 121 -14.53 -9.01 2.27
CA LEU A 121 -14.18 -7.60 2.31
C LEU A 121 -14.94 -6.88 3.44
N LYS A 122 -14.23 -6.11 4.22
CA LYS A 122 -14.76 -5.34 5.36
C LYS A 122 -15.10 -3.93 4.91
N PHE A 123 -16.34 -3.50 5.20
CA PHE A 123 -16.83 -2.12 5.00
C PHE A 123 -17.10 -1.42 6.33
N LEU A 124 -17.43 -2.18 7.37
CA LEU A 124 -17.80 -1.65 8.69
C LEU A 124 -16.65 -0.87 9.33
N ARG A 125 -17.01 0.26 9.96
CA ARG A 125 -16.09 1.19 10.65
C ARG A 125 -15.04 1.82 9.73
N MET A 126 -15.31 1.86 8.42
CA MET A 126 -14.47 2.55 7.44
C MET A 126 -15.16 3.84 6.97
N ARG A 127 -14.35 4.87 6.69
CA ARG A 127 -14.86 6.05 5.97
C ARG A 127 -15.16 5.65 4.52
N PRO A 128 -16.22 6.18 3.87
CA PRO A 128 -16.56 5.82 2.50
C PRO A 128 -15.41 5.96 1.50
N SER A 129 -14.56 6.98 1.68
CA SER A 129 -13.34 7.15 0.87
C SER A 129 -12.33 6.00 0.97
N ASN A 130 -12.49 5.10 1.94
CA ASN A 130 -11.65 3.93 2.15
C ASN A 130 -12.38 2.62 1.81
N PHE A 131 -13.60 2.66 1.31
CA PHE A 131 -14.32 1.45 0.93
C PHE A 131 -13.54 0.64 -0.11
N PRO A 132 -13.52 -0.69 0.01
CA PRO A 132 -12.75 -1.54 -0.89
C PRO A 132 -13.17 -1.40 -2.36
N THR A 133 -14.45 -1.14 -2.66
CA THR A 133 -14.95 -0.83 -3.99
C THR A 133 -14.23 0.34 -4.62
N LEU A 134 -14.20 1.50 -3.94
CA LEU A 134 -13.50 2.68 -4.42
C LEU A 134 -11.98 2.47 -4.50
N ARG A 135 -11.40 1.76 -3.54
CA ARG A 135 -9.95 1.45 -3.55
C ARG A 135 -9.55 0.56 -4.73
N LEU A 136 -10.38 -0.42 -5.10
CA LEU A 136 -10.14 -1.24 -6.29
C LEU A 136 -10.30 -0.42 -7.59
N ALA A 137 -11.27 0.49 -7.65
CA ALA A 137 -11.42 1.40 -8.78
C ALA A 137 -10.23 2.38 -8.94
N GLN A 138 -9.72 2.92 -7.84
CA GLN A 138 -8.50 3.74 -7.86
C GLN A 138 -7.26 2.92 -8.27
N LEU A 139 -7.17 1.67 -7.83
CA LEU A 139 -6.11 0.75 -8.23
C LEU A 139 -6.20 0.41 -9.73
N ALA A 140 -7.41 0.19 -10.26
CA ALA A 140 -7.65 0.02 -11.70
C ALA A 140 -7.17 1.24 -12.49
N MET A 141 -7.47 2.43 -12.02
CA MET A 141 -7.04 3.68 -12.66
C MET A 141 -5.51 3.84 -12.61
N LEU A 142 -4.86 3.44 -11.52
CA LEU A 142 -3.40 3.46 -11.43
C LEU A 142 -2.76 2.55 -12.51
N VAL A 143 -3.31 1.36 -12.72
CA VAL A 143 -2.88 0.44 -13.78
C VAL A 143 -3.17 1.03 -15.17
N HIS A 144 -4.33 1.63 -15.35
CA HIS A 144 -4.75 2.27 -16.60
C HIS A 144 -3.79 3.37 -17.04
N GLN A 145 -3.36 4.22 -16.11
CA GLN A 145 -2.47 5.35 -16.38
C GLN A 145 -0.99 4.97 -16.49
N SER A 146 -0.55 3.87 -15.88
CA SER A 146 0.85 3.52 -15.80
C SER A 146 1.14 2.06 -16.14
N SER A 147 2.02 1.85 -17.13
CA SER A 147 2.68 0.56 -17.37
C SER A 147 4.10 0.59 -16.78
N HIS A 148 4.60 -0.59 -16.40
CA HIS A 148 5.96 -0.75 -15.86
C HIS A 148 6.24 0.24 -14.72
N LEU A 149 5.30 0.27 -13.74
CA LEU A 149 5.35 1.28 -12.68
C LEU A 149 6.59 1.09 -11.80
N PHE A 150 7.02 -0.15 -11.56
CA PHE A 150 8.23 -0.41 -10.78
C PHE A 150 9.50 0.09 -11.49
N SER A 151 9.65 -0.14 -12.80
CA SER A 151 10.77 0.41 -13.57
C SER A 151 10.82 1.94 -13.48
N LYS A 152 9.66 2.60 -13.58
CA LYS A 152 9.57 4.06 -13.40
C LYS A 152 9.93 4.53 -11.98
N VAL A 153 9.64 3.71 -10.98
CA VAL A 153 10.06 3.97 -9.59
C VAL A 153 11.58 3.90 -9.45
N LEU A 154 12.22 2.93 -10.07
CA LEU A 154 13.69 2.81 -10.08
C LEU A 154 14.35 4.03 -10.73
N GLU A 155 13.81 4.50 -11.84
CA GLU A 155 14.31 5.66 -12.61
C GLU A 155 14.01 7.00 -11.92
N ALA A 156 13.02 7.06 -11.04
CA ALA A 156 12.60 8.31 -10.41
C ALA A 156 13.72 8.92 -9.56
N GLY A 157 13.98 10.19 -9.79
CA GLY A 157 14.98 10.98 -9.05
C GLY A 157 14.46 11.62 -7.76
N SER A 158 13.12 11.70 -7.56
CA SER A 158 12.54 12.40 -6.42
C SER A 158 11.19 11.83 -5.96
N VAL A 159 10.87 12.05 -4.68
CA VAL A 159 9.55 11.75 -4.10
C VAL A 159 8.42 12.46 -4.85
N SER A 160 8.66 13.67 -5.34
CA SER A 160 7.67 14.45 -6.09
C SER A 160 7.26 13.76 -7.39
N GLN A 161 8.22 13.16 -8.13
CA GLN A 161 7.93 12.39 -9.33
C GLN A 161 7.06 11.17 -9.01
N ILE A 162 7.38 10.44 -7.94
CA ILE A 162 6.55 9.30 -7.49
C ILE A 162 5.14 9.76 -7.11
N LYS A 163 5.01 10.84 -6.35
CA LYS A 163 3.70 11.40 -5.98
C LYS A 163 2.86 11.76 -7.20
N LYS A 164 3.47 12.32 -8.24
CA LYS A 164 2.77 12.61 -9.51
C LYS A 164 2.29 11.33 -10.20
N MET A 165 3.11 10.28 -10.25
CA MET A 165 2.73 8.98 -10.83
C MET A 165 1.58 8.29 -10.08
N LEU A 166 1.50 8.48 -8.77
CA LEU A 166 0.45 7.90 -7.91
C LEU A 166 -0.81 8.78 -7.83
N ASN A 167 -0.80 9.99 -8.38
CA ASN A 167 -1.94 10.89 -8.31
C ASN A 167 -2.99 10.52 -9.34
N VAL A 168 -3.87 9.60 -8.98
CA VAL A 168 -4.95 9.10 -9.82
C VAL A 168 -6.31 9.50 -9.27
N THR A 169 -7.28 9.66 -10.18
CA THR A 169 -8.69 9.87 -9.88
C THR A 169 -9.46 8.67 -10.40
N ALA A 170 -10.34 8.08 -9.61
CA ALA A 170 -11.19 6.99 -10.07
C ALA A 170 -12.06 7.45 -11.25
N ASN A 171 -12.54 6.52 -12.08
CA ASN A 171 -13.42 6.75 -13.22
C ASN A 171 -14.69 7.53 -12.82
N ASP A 172 -15.33 8.21 -13.78
CA ASP A 172 -16.44 9.14 -13.59
C ASP A 172 -17.63 8.56 -12.80
N PHE A 173 -17.97 7.29 -13.02
CA PHE A 173 -18.99 6.61 -12.22
C PHE A 173 -18.76 6.79 -10.71
N TRP A 174 -17.53 6.64 -10.26
CA TRP A 174 -17.18 6.73 -8.85
C TRP A 174 -17.30 8.15 -8.30
N HIS A 175 -17.37 9.17 -9.13
CA HIS A 175 -17.55 10.55 -8.62
C HIS A 175 -18.86 10.73 -7.86
N THR A 176 -19.88 9.93 -8.22
CA THR A 176 -21.18 9.90 -7.54
C THR A 176 -21.43 8.62 -6.75
N HIS A 177 -20.43 7.74 -6.60
CA HIS A 177 -20.58 6.46 -5.92
C HIS A 177 -19.39 6.14 -5.02
N TYR A 178 -19.66 5.41 -3.92
CA TYR A 178 -18.66 4.73 -3.09
C TYR A 178 -18.82 3.22 -3.12
N THR A 179 -20.00 2.74 -3.50
CA THR A 179 -20.36 1.33 -3.72
C THR A 179 -21.00 1.21 -5.11
N LEU A 180 -21.27 -0.02 -5.55
CA LEU A 180 -21.93 -0.28 -6.84
C LEU A 180 -23.47 -0.13 -6.78
N THR A 181 -24.04 0.15 -5.61
CA THR A 181 -25.48 0.12 -5.36
C THR A 181 -26.06 1.45 -4.92
N GLU A 182 -25.26 2.34 -4.34
CA GLU A 182 -25.75 3.57 -3.71
C GLU A 182 -25.07 4.80 -4.30
N ALA A 183 -25.89 5.70 -4.83
CA ALA A 183 -25.42 7.00 -5.29
C ALA A 183 -25.11 7.92 -4.09
N SER A 184 -24.19 8.82 -4.28
CA SER A 184 -23.78 9.86 -3.33
C SER A 184 -23.63 11.20 -4.05
N PRO A 185 -23.63 12.33 -3.33
CA PRO A 185 -23.30 13.61 -3.94
C PRO A 185 -21.97 13.57 -4.70
N TYR A 186 -21.93 14.30 -5.81
CA TYR A 186 -20.74 14.40 -6.64
C TYR A 186 -19.51 14.85 -5.85
N ARG A 187 -18.45 14.08 -5.98
CA ARG A 187 -17.14 14.42 -5.44
C ARG A 187 -16.07 13.67 -6.23
N ALA A 188 -15.11 14.37 -6.80
CA ALA A 188 -13.97 13.73 -7.44
C ALA A 188 -13.25 12.77 -6.46
N LYS A 189 -13.07 11.53 -6.86
CA LYS A 189 -12.51 10.46 -6.01
C LYS A 189 -11.00 10.30 -6.28
N ASN A 190 -10.26 11.37 -5.95
CA ASN A 190 -8.81 11.36 -6.03
C ASN A 190 -8.21 10.40 -4.99
N LEU A 191 -7.07 9.83 -5.33
CA LEU A 191 -6.23 9.13 -4.36
C LEU A 191 -5.57 10.17 -3.44
N GLY A 192 -6.08 10.33 -2.22
CA GLY A 192 -5.64 11.38 -1.31
C GLY A 192 -4.16 11.26 -0.91
N THR A 193 -3.54 12.38 -0.58
CA THR A 193 -2.13 12.49 -0.18
C THR A 193 -1.74 11.50 0.93
N SER A 194 -2.62 11.26 1.89
CA SER A 194 -2.39 10.26 2.95
C SER A 194 -2.19 8.86 2.39
N MET A 195 -2.99 8.46 1.39
CA MET A 195 -2.84 7.15 0.75
C MET A 195 -1.58 7.07 -0.11
N VAL A 196 -1.25 8.13 -0.83
CA VAL A 196 0.00 8.23 -1.59
C VAL A 196 1.22 8.09 -0.67
N ASN A 197 1.23 8.79 0.46
CA ASN A 197 2.31 8.66 1.46
C ASN A 197 2.34 7.24 2.06
N ASN A 198 1.19 6.62 2.31
CA ASN A 198 1.13 5.23 2.78
C ASN A 198 1.77 4.24 1.78
N LEU A 199 1.50 4.40 0.48
CA LEU A 199 2.13 3.59 -0.58
C LEU A 199 3.63 3.81 -0.64
N LEU A 200 4.10 5.05 -0.52
CA LEU A 200 5.53 5.37 -0.45
C LEU A 200 6.20 4.67 0.73
N ILE A 201 5.64 4.82 1.94
CA ILE A 201 6.21 4.30 3.20
C ILE A 201 6.18 2.77 3.26
N ASN A 202 5.11 2.14 2.77
CA ASN A 202 4.88 0.72 3.01
C ASN A 202 5.10 -0.19 1.79
N THR A 203 5.16 0.37 0.57
CA THR A 203 5.41 -0.38 -0.67
C THR A 203 6.70 0.06 -1.32
N ILE A 204 6.75 1.32 -1.77
CA ILE A 204 7.78 1.78 -2.70
C ILE A 204 9.16 1.82 -2.04
N ILE A 205 9.27 2.48 -0.89
CA ILE A 205 10.56 2.63 -0.19
C ILE A 205 11.11 1.28 0.26
N PRO A 206 10.33 0.38 0.91
CA PRO A 206 10.84 -0.95 1.26
C PRO A 206 11.25 -1.79 0.05
N LEU A 207 10.48 -1.74 -1.04
CA LEU A 207 10.80 -2.52 -2.23
C LEU A 207 12.06 -1.98 -2.93
N LEU A 208 12.18 -0.65 -3.05
CA LEU A 208 13.38 0.00 -3.60
C LEU A 208 14.61 -0.32 -2.76
N PHE A 209 14.48 -0.30 -1.43
CA PHE A 209 15.56 -0.64 -0.51
C PHE A 209 16.03 -2.09 -0.69
N GLU A 210 15.08 -3.04 -0.78
CA GLU A 210 15.39 -4.46 -0.95
C GLU A 210 15.96 -4.78 -2.34
N TYR A 211 15.39 -4.17 -3.39
CA TYR A 211 15.93 -4.29 -4.76
C TYR A 211 17.39 -3.86 -4.79
N ALA A 212 17.68 -2.70 -4.20
CA ALA A 212 19.04 -2.17 -4.17
C ALA A 212 20.00 -3.01 -3.32
N ALA A 213 19.53 -3.59 -2.21
CA ALA A 213 20.32 -4.51 -1.39
C ALA A 213 20.74 -5.74 -2.19
N GLU A 214 19.80 -6.30 -2.94
CA GLU A 214 20.03 -7.51 -3.75
C GLU A 214 20.99 -7.28 -4.92
N HIS A 215 20.98 -6.06 -5.49
CA HIS A 215 21.85 -5.69 -6.62
C HIS A 215 23.14 -4.98 -6.21
N GLY A 216 23.39 -4.82 -4.89
CA GLY A 216 24.59 -4.12 -4.39
C GLY A 216 24.59 -2.60 -4.60
N GLU A 217 23.43 -2.01 -4.86
CA GLU A 217 23.26 -0.59 -5.19
C GLU A 217 23.12 0.30 -3.93
N GLN A 218 24.18 0.49 -3.17
CA GLN A 218 24.17 1.24 -1.92
C GLN A 218 23.58 2.67 -2.05
N ARG A 219 23.84 3.35 -3.17
CA ARG A 219 23.29 4.71 -3.42
C ARG A 219 21.77 4.70 -3.49
N VAL A 220 21.19 3.66 -4.07
CA VAL A 220 19.72 3.51 -4.17
C VAL A 220 19.12 3.17 -2.81
N GLN A 221 19.81 2.36 -1.99
CA GLN A 221 19.38 2.13 -0.60
C GLN A 221 19.37 3.43 0.21
N GLN A 222 20.43 4.23 0.11
CA GLN A 222 20.49 5.54 0.79
C GLN A 222 19.40 6.48 0.29
N LYS A 223 19.14 6.53 -1.04
CA LYS A 223 18.03 7.28 -1.65
C LYS A 223 16.68 6.87 -1.06
N ALA A 224 16.44 5.57 -0.88
CA ALA A 224 15.19 5.07 -0.30
C ALA A 224 14.98 5.57 1.14
N ILE A 225 16.01 5.53 1.97
CA ILE A 225 15.94 6.05 3.34
C ILE A 225 15.78 7.58 3.34
N GLU A 226 16.48 8.28 2.46
CA GLU A 226 16.33 9.74 2.34
C GLU A 226 14.92 10.14 1.90
N TRP A 227 14.29 9.39 1.02
CA TRP A 227 12.88 9.59 0.66
C TRP A 227 11.94 9.44 1.86
N LEU A 228 12.25 8.50 2.77
CA LEU A 228 11.47 8.34 4.00
C LEU A 228 11.58 9.59 4.91
N ARG A 229 12.76 10.24 4.94
CA ARG A 229 12.96 11.50 5.68
C ARG A 229 12.25 12.71 5.04
N GLN A 230 12.09 12.72 3.71
CA GLN A 230 11.38 13.78 2.98
C GLN A 230 9.85 13.70 3.11
N LEU A 231 9.31 12.58 3.57
CA LEU A 231 7.88 12.44 3.79
C LEU A 231 7.45 13.07 5.13
N PRO A 232 6.24 13.65 5.20
CA PRO A 232 5.74 14.23 6.44
C PRO A 232 5.59 13.17 7.53
N LYS A 233 5.71 13.59 8.77
CA LYS A 233 5.43 12.74 9.93
C LYS A 233 4.02 12.15 9.86
N GLU A 234 3.86 10.93 10.34
CA GLU A 234 2.54 10.33 10.47
C GLU A 234 1.86 10.84 11.74
N ASN A 235 0.56 11.11 11.63
CA ASN A 235 -0.27 11.50 12.76
C ASN A 235 -1.30 10.40 13.03
N ASN A 236 -1.04 9.59 14.04
CA ASN A 236 -1.91 8.52 14.51
C ASN A 236 -1.88 8.43 16.05
N ARG A 237 -2.68 7.53 16.63
CA ARG A 237 -2.74 7.37 18.08
C ARG A 237 -1.37 7.12 18.72
N ILE A 238 -0.53 6.31 18.09
CA ILE A 238 0.77 5.92 18.64
C ILE A 238 1.75 7.10 18.60
N THR A 239 1.81 7.82 17.47
CA THR A 239 2.70 8.97 17.34
C THR A 239 2.32 10.10 18.30
N ARG A 240 1.02 10.30 18.57
CA ARG A 240 0.55 11.26 19.58
C ARG A 240 0.98 10.89 21.00
N LEU A 241 0.93 9.60 21.37
CA LEU A 241 1.43 9.14 22.68
C LEU A 241 2.94 9.43 22.86
N TRP A 242 3.72 9.33 21.76
CA TRP A 242 5.13 9.72 21.79
C TRP A 242 5.33 11.22 21.91
N GLU A 243 4.48 12.05 21.27
CA GLU A 243 4.50 13.51 21.46
C GLU A 243 4.19 13.91 22.91
N GLU A 244 3.21 13.26 23.54
CA GLU A 244 2.87 13.47 24.96
C GLU A 244 4.04 13.13 25.89
N SER A 245 4.90 12.18 25.52
CA SER A 245 6.13 11.85 26.24
C SER A 245 7.34 12.70 25.82
N HIS A 246 7.11 13.83 25.15
CA HIS A 246 8.16 14.75 24.67
C HIS A 246 9.19 14.11 23.71
N THR A 247 8.81 13.02 23.00
CA THR A 247 9.66 12.41 21.99
C THR A 247 9.45 13.12 20.65
N VAL A 248 10.52 13.72 20.13
CA VAL A 248 10.49 14.48 18.88
C VAL A 248 10.46 13.55 17.67
N HIS A 249 9.53 13.80 16.74
CA HIS A 249 9.50 13.16 15.42
C HIS A 249 9.03 14.17 14.36
N ASN A 250 9.84 14.40 13.35
CA ASN A 250 9.65 15.48 12.38
C ASN A 250 9.20 15.00 11.00
N ASN A 251 9.42 13.73 10.69
CA ASN A 251 9.21 13.14 9.37
C ASN A 251 8.74 11.68 9.48
N ALA A 252 8.52 11.04 8.33
CA ALA A 252 8.05 9.65 8.30
C ALA A 252 9.11 8.65 8.80
N HIS A 253 10.39 8.92 8.61
CA HIS A 253 11.49 8.10 9.16
C HIS A 253 11.36 7.99 10.68
N ASP A 254 11.24 9.11 11.36
CA ASP A 254 11.10 9.14 12.81
C ASP A 254 9.80 8.47 13.27
N SER A 255 8.69 8.81 12.61
CA SER A 255 7.38 8.21 12.94
C SER A 255 7.40 6.70 12.78
N GLN A 256 7.99 6.18 11.70
CA GLN A 256 8.09 4.74 11.47
C GLN A 256 9.04 4.04 12.45
N ALA A 257 10.11 4.69 12.88
CA ALA A 257 10.97 4.20 13.96
C ALA A 257 10.18 4.04 15.28
N LEU A 258 9.39 5.05 15.65
CA LEU A 258 8.56 5.01 16.86
C LEU A 258 7.42 4.00 16.80
N LEU A 259 6.79 3.84 15.62
CA LEU A 259 5.79 2.79 15.38
C LEU A 259 6.39 1.40 15.50
N TYR A 260 7.58 1.20 14.94
CA TYR A 260 8.32 -0.06 15.05
C TYR A 260 8.72 -0.36 16.49
N LEU A 261 9.23 0.64 17.22
CA LEU A 261 9.58 0.54 18.63
C LEU A 261 8.37 0.11 19.47
N LYS A 262 7.23 0.80 19.29
CA LYS A 262 6.00 0.46 20.01
C LYS A 262 5.60 -0.99 19.77
N LYS A 263 5.50 -1.39 18.51
CA LYS A 263 5.01 -2.73 18.13
C LYS A 263 5.97 -3.86 18.53
N ASN A 264 7.25 -3.70 18.25
CA ASN A 264 8.21 -4.81 18.33
C ASN A 264 8.99 -4.85 19.65
N TYR A 265 8.95 -3.79 20.44
CA TYR A 265 9.61 -3.71 21.74
C TYR A 265 8.62 -3.51 22.89
N CYS A 266 7.80 -2.43 22.82
CA CYS A 266 6.90 -2.12 23.94
C CYS A 266 5.76 -3.14 24.06
N ASP A 267 5.02 -3.41 22.99
CA ASP A 267 3.91 -4.37 22.99
C ASP A 267 4.40 -5.80 23.20
N ALA A 268 5.60 -6.11 22.71
CA ALA A 268 6.29 -7.38 22.92
C ALA A 268 6.99 -7.50 24.29
N LYS A 269 6.91 -6.46 25.16
CA LYS A 269 7.54 -6.42 26.48
C LYS A 269 9.06 -6.68 26.49
N ARG A 270 9.76 -6.27 25.43
CA ARG A 270 11.20 -6.47 25.25
C ARG A 270 12.03 -5.31 25.82
N CYS A 271 11.70 -4.83 27.03
CA CYS A 271 12.29 -3.64 27.64
C CYS A 271 13.81 -3.76 27.86
N LEU A 272 14.30 -4.96 28.21
CA LEU A 272 15.72 -5.23 28.43
C LEU A 272 16.57 -5.15 27.13
N GLN A 273 15.93 -5.32 25.97
CA GLN A 273 16.57 -5.21 24.65
C GLN A 273 16.41 -3.82 24.03
N CYS A 274 15.66 -2.95 24.70
CA CYS A 274 15.33 -1.61 24.23
C CYS A 274 16.33 -0.58 24.79
N ALA A 275 16.87 0.29 23.92
CA ALA A 275 17.79 1.33 24.38
C ALA A 275 17.13 2.29 25.39
N VAL A 276 15.84 2.59 25.23
CA VAL A 276 15.07 3.43 26.15
C VAL A 276 14.93 2.72 27.51
N GLY A 277 14.52 1.44 27.50
CA GLY A 277 14.41 0.64 28.73
C GLY A 277 15.73 0.56 29.48
N ASN A 278 16.82 0.26 28.78
CA ASN A 278 18.16 0.23 29.37
C ASN A 278 18.61 1.59 29.94
N ALA A 279 18.29 2.69 29.24
CA ALA A 279 18.63 4.03 29.70
C ALA A 279 17.87 4.43 30.97
N ILE A 280 16.62 3.99 31.12
CA ILE A 280 15.81 4.22 32.33
C ILE A 280 16.36 3.38 33.48
N LEU A 281 16.62 2.09 33.26
CA LEU A 281 17.15 1.19 34.30
C LEU A 281 18.53 1.58 34.82
N LYS A 282 19.36 2.22 34.00
CA LYS A 282 20.67 2.72 34.43
C LYS A 282 20.62 4.04 35.22
N ARG A 283 19.47 4.71 35.24
CA ARG A 283 19.27 5.96 36.01
C ARG A 283 18.64 5.71 37.39
N THR A 284 18.14 4.50 37.62
CA THR A 284 17.70 3.99 38.92
C THR A 284 18.82 3.27 39.63
#